data_b348dd8f79588817e394b58c585c3ade
#
_entry.id   b348dd8f79588817e394b58c585c3ade
#
_cell.length_a   1.000
_cell.length_b   1.000
_cell.length_c   1.000
_cell.angle_alpha   90.00
_cell.angle_beta   90.00
_cell.angle_gamma   90.00
#
_symmetry.space_group_name_H-M   'P 1'
#
loop_
_entity.id
_entity.type
_entity.pdbx_description
1 polymer ?
#
loop_
_entity_poly.entity_id
_entity_poly.type
_entity_poly.pdbx_seq_one_letter_code
_entity_poly.pdbx_strand_id
1 'polypeptide(L)'
;LRQAAALVLALLAAGCDRQAPAPTSAGRYMLGEPYAMGGVWSYPREDFGLEEGGVAAVLPRGRPGQRTANGEAYDPDRLVAAHRTLQLPAIISVWNLENGREIKVRVNDRGPAQPGRVVGLSPRAAQLLGIPDNGAAQVRIRVETGPSQALAGALPNAERPAIAVAAAPRATVETEALPPLAGTREAGGRVAPIRATARPVADVRPEPPPDPLPETVTSRPAQPGRLVVEAGSFFRRDLAQRQAARIPGVRPRVEPFGGGRQPQYRVVTGSFPDIAAADRAVGAVLRAGLPEVRLLVE
;
A
#
# COMPACT_ATOMS: atom_id res chain seq x y z
N LEU A 1 -19.21 -7.74 65.97
CA LEU A 1 -18.23 -6.91 65.22
C LEU A 1 -17.23 -7.71 64.33
N ARG A 2 -16.92 -8.97 64.64
CA ARG A 2 -15.96 -9.78 63.85
C ARG A 2 -16.55 -10.40 62.58
N GLN A 3 -17.87 -10.52 62.45
CA GLN A 3 -18.53 -11.09 61.30
C GLN A 3 -18.82 -10.07 60.21
N ALA A 4 -18.93 -8.78 60.53
CA ALA A 4 -19.12 -7.70 59.58
C ALA A 4 -17.83 -7.36 58.77
N ALA A 5 -16.66 -7.57 59.34
CA ALA A 5 -15.37 -7.31 58.68
C ALA A 5 -15.01 -8.35 57.62
N ALA A 6 -15.51 -9.58 57.70
CA ALA A 6 -15.27 -10.64 56.71
C ALA A 6 -16.09 -10.45 55.44
N LEU A 7 -17.26 -9.80 55.50
CA LEU A 7 -18.12 -9.59 54.33
C LEU A 7 -17.66 -8.44 53.44
N VAL A 8 -16.95 -7.45 54.01
CA VAL A 8 -16.43 -6.30 53.23
C VAL A 8 -15.15 -6.66 52.46
N LEU A 9 -14.36 -7.64 52.96
CA LEU A 9 -13.15 -8.08 52.24
C LEU A 9 -13.43 -8.99 51.05
N ALA A 10 -14.59 -9.66 50.99
CA ALA A 10 -15.00 -10.51 49.86
C ALA A 10 -15.52 -9.72 48.67
N LEU A 11 -15.95 -8.48 48.86
CA LEU A 11 -16.49 -7.61 47.77
C LEU A 11 -15.40 -6.85 47.00
N LEU A 12 -14.16 -6.83 47.47
CA LEU A 12 -13.04 -6.14 46.78
C LEU A 12 -12.24 -7.04 45.83
N ALA A 13 -12.56 -8.34 45.75
CA ALA A 13 -11.88 -9.30 44.87
C ALA A 13 -12.56 -9.50 43.49
N ALA A 14 -13.69 -8.83 43.20
CA ALA A 14 -14.47 -9.03 41.96
C ALA A 14 -14.26 -7.96 40.90
N GLY A 15 -13.13 -7.30 40.89
CA GLY A 15 -12.90 -6.11 40.03
C GLY A 15 -11.72 -6.16 39.08
N CYS A 16 -11.32 -7.34 38.58
CA CYS A 16 -10.43 -7.42 37.42
C CYS A 16 -11.15 -8.11 36.27
N ASP A 17 -12.17 -7.45 35.75
CA ASP A 17 -12.69 -7.81 34.44
C ASP A 17 -11.60 -7.41 33.42
N ARG A 18 -10.76 -8.40 33.04
CA ARG A 18 -9.92 -8.27 31.87
C ARG A 18 -10.87 -8.12 30.70
N GLN A 19 -11.12 -6.88 30.32
CA GLN A 19 -11.83 -6.55 29.10
C GLN A 19 -11.14 -7.32 27.98
N ALA A 20 -11.81 -8.36 27.45
CA ALA A 20 -11.33 -9.12 26.32
C ALA A 20 -10.96 -8.11 25.21
N PRO A 21 -9.82 -8.28 24.53
CA PRO A 21 -9.47 -7.40 23.44
C PRO A 21 -10.65 -7.33 22.48
N ALA A 22 -11.12 -6.11 22.19
CA ALA A 22 -12.21 -5.89 21.26
C ALA A 22 -11.88 -6.66 19.98
N PRO A 23 -12.85 -7.38 19.39
CA PRO A 23 -12.59 -8.16 18.19
C PRO A 23 -11.96 -7.24 17.16
N THR A 24 -10.74 -7.57 16.73
CA THR A 24 -10.06 -6.92 15.64
C THR A 24 -11.03 -6.94 14.47
N SER A 25 -11.63 -5.79 14.15
CA SER A 25 -12.54 -5.71 13.02
C SER A 25 -11.76 -6.11 11.79
N ALA A 26 -12.20 -7.20 11.17
CA ALA A 26 -11.59 -7.65 9.93
C ALA A 26 -11.60 -6.48 8.95
N GLY A 27 -10.43 -6.06 8.50
CA GLY A 27 -10.30 -5.03 7.49
C GLY A 27 -10.96 -5.48 6.19
N ARG A 28 -11.23 -4.53 5.32
CA ARG A 28 -11.73 -4.79 3.97
C ARG A 28 -10.69 -4.36 2.93
N TYR A 29 -10.70 -5.00 1.79
CA TYR A 29 -9.96 -4.50 0.63
C TYR A 29 -10.71 -3.31 0.03
N MET A 30 -10.00 -2.20 -0.26
CA MET A 30 -10.58 -1.01 -0.86
C MET A 30 -9.55 -0.17 -1.62
N LEU A 31 -9.99 0.52 -2.64
CA LEU A 31 -9.26 1.60 -3.31
C LEU A 31 -9.68 2.95 -2.73
N GLY A 32 -10.96 3.20 -2.65
CA GLY A 32 -11.54 4.46 -2.22
C GLY A 32 -11.55 5.53 -3.31
N GLU A 33 -12.36 6.56 -3.06
CA GLU A 33 -12.54 7.69 -3.97
C GLU A 33 -11.39 8.71 -3.87
N PRO A 34 -11.19 9.56 -4.90
CA PRO A 34 -10.31 10.71 -4.81
C PRO A 34 -10.65 11.61 -3.61
N TYR A 35 -9.64 12.05 -2.89
CA TYR A 35 -9.82 12.87 -1.68
C TYR A 35 -8.70 13.90 -1.52
N ALA A 36 -8.98 14.96 -0.76
CA ALA A 36 -8.00 15.96 -0.39
C ALA A 36 -7.59 15.81 1.08
N MET A 37 -6.29 15.86 1.36
CA MET A 37 -5.73 15.80 2.71
C MET A 37 -4.50 16.70 2.80
N GLY A 38 -4.47 17.59 3.80
CA GLY A 38 -3.36 18.55 3.97
C GLY A 38 -3.17 19.49 2.78
N GLY A 39 -4.25 19.84 2.07
CA GLY A 39 -4.22 20.68 0.89
C GLY A 39 -3.76 19.97 -0.40
N VAL A 40 -3.50 18.66 -0.35
CA VAL A 40 -3.04 17.86 -1.49
C VAL A 40 -4.13 16.88 -1.92
N TRP A 41 -4.48 16.89 -3.20
CA TRP A 41 -5.36 15.90 -3.81
C TRP A 41 -4.64 14.57 -3.99
N SER A 42 -5.35 13.48 -3.74
CA SER A 42 -4.86 12.11 -3.87
C SER A 42 -5.86 11.27 -4.64
N TYR A 43 -5.35 10.48 -5.58
CA TYR A 43 -6.14 9.62 -6.47
C TYR A 43 -5.77 8.16 -6.22
N PRO A 44 -6.50 7.45 -5.34
CA PRO A 44 -6.23 6.05 -5.05
C PRO A 44 -6.34 5.17 -6.29
N ARG A 45 -5.41 4.24 -6.42
CA ARG A 45 -5.40 3.26 -7.51
C ARG A 45 -4.75 1.96 -7.06
N GLU A 46 -5.08 0.87 -7.74
CA GLU A 46 -4.40 -0.40 -7.56
C GLU A 46 -3.03 -0.34 -8.25
N ASP A 47 -1.97 -0.58 -7.46
CA ASP A 47 -0.60 -0.56 -7.99
C ASP A 47 0.26 -1.56 -7.17
N PHE A 48 0.31 -2.81 -7.65
CA PHE A 48 1.13 -3.85 -7.02
C PHE A 48 2.61 -3.78 -7.41
N GLY A 49 2.97 -2.90 -8.32
CA GLY A 49 4.34 -2.69 -8.78
C GLY A 49 4.97 -1.39 -8.28
N LEU A 50 4.28 -0.62 -7.40
CA LEU A 50 4.77 0.65 -6.93
C LEU A 50 6.15 0.53 -6.30
N GLU A 51 7.07 1.34 -6.79
CA GLU A 51 8.36 1.62 -6.17
C GLU A 51 8.62 3.12 -6.25
N GLU A 52 8.82 3.77 -5.10
CA GLU A 52 9.11 5.20 -5.08
C GLU A 52 10.04 5.58 -3.92
N GLY A 53 10.86 6.61 -4.16
CA GLY A 53 11.70 7.23 -3.15
C GLY A 53 11.10 8.55 -2.68
N GLY A 54 11.15 8.82 -1.38
CA GLY A 54 10.62 10.05 -0.82
C GLY A 54 10.95 10.19 0.66
N VAL A 55 10.15 10.94 1.38
CA VAL A 55 10.34 11.17 2.81
C VAL A 55 9.21 10.52 3.60
N ALA A 56 9.57 9.66 4.55
CA ALA A 56 8.64 9.12 5.55
C ALA A 56 8.40 10.11 6.67
N ALA A 57 7.20 10.09 7.24
CA ALA A 57 6.87 10.74 8.51
C ALA A 57 6.45 9.72 9.54
N VAL A 58 6.62 10.03 10.82
CA VAL A 58 6.08 9.24 11.92
C VAL A 58 4.65 9.69 12.18
N LEU A 59 3.71 8.73 12.19
CA LEU A 59 2.32 8.98 12.53
C LEU A 59 2.21 9.26 14.04
N PRO A 60 1.26 10.11 14.46
CA PRO A 60 1.00 10.30 15.88
C PRO A 60 0.54 8.97 16.50
N ARG A 61 0.82 8.78 17.79
CA ARG A 61 0.37 7.57 18.52
C ARG A 61 -1.15 7.39 18.47
N GLY A 62 -1.90 8.46 18.26
CA GLY A 62 -3.34 8.42 18.12
C GLY A 62 -4.05 7.80 19.34
N ARG A 63 -5.32 7.44 19.15
CA ARG A 63 -6.06 6.64 20.12
C ARG A 63 -6.03 5.19 19.68
N PRO A 64 -5.50 4.25 20.49
CA PRO A 64 -5.55 2.83 20.18
C PRO A 64 -6.99 2.41 19.87
N GLY A 65 -7.17 1.60 18.83
CA GLY A 65 -8.50 1.15 18.40
C GLY A 65 -9.28 2.13 17.50
N GLN A 66 -8.74 3.31 17.19
CA GLN A 66 -9.32 4.19 16.17
C GLN A 66 -9.35 3.42 14.83
N ARG A 67 -10.45 3.54 14.09
CA ARG A 67 -10.59 2.86 12.80
C ARG A 67 -9.75 3.54 11.73
N THR A 68 -8.97 2.74 11.03
CA THR A 68 -8.25 3.13 9.82
C THR A 68 -9.19 3.19 8.61
N ALA A 69 -8.71 3.69 7.49
CA ALA A 69 -9.51 3.83 6.28
C ALA A 69 -10.08 2.49 5.78
N ASN A 70 -9.34 1.38 5.90
CA ASN A 70 -9.84 0.06 5.52
C ASN A 70 -10.69 -0.63 6.62
N GLY A 71 -10.92 0.04 7.76
CA GLY A 71 -11.76 -0.45 8.86
C GLY A 71 -11.04 -1.27 9.93
N GLU A 72 -9.73 -1.50 9.81
CA GLU A 72 -8.92 -2.11 10.87
C GLU A 72 -8.78 -1.17 12.08
N ALA A 73 -8.45 -1.72 13.24
CA ALA A 73 -8.08 -0.91 14.40
C ALA A 73 -6.64 -0.42 14.28
N TYR A 74 -6.42 0.88 14.45
CA TYR A 74 -5.07 1.43 14.52
C TYR A 74 -4.38 1.01 15.81
N ASP A 75 -3.16 0.54 15.67
CA ASP A 75 -2.28 0.18 16.79
C ASP A 75 -0.88 0.76 16.54
N PRO A 76 -0.43 1.73 17.35
CA PRO A 76 0.88 2.38 17.18
C PRO A 76 2.06 1.44 17.43
N ASP A 77 1.83 0.32 18.13
CA ASP A 77 2.85 -0.65 18.49
C ASP A 77 2.96 -1.82 17.48
N ARG A 78 2.18 -1.77 16.40
CA ARG A 78 2.26 -2.71 15.27
C ARG A 78 2.98 -2.11 14.07
N LEU A 79 3.45 -2.97 13.15
CA LEU A 79 4.10 -2.55 11.89
C LEU A 79 3.05 -2.14 10.87
N VAL A 80 2.45 -0.98 11.09
CA VAL A 80 1.42 -0.41 10.19
C VAL A 80 1.87 0.92 9.60
N ALA A 81 1.28 1.27 8.46
CA ALA A 81 1.59 2.48 7.74
C ALA A 81 0.34 3.08 7.07
N ALA A 82 0.45 4.36 6.71
CA ALA A 82 -0.52 5.08 5.90
C ALA A 82 0.11 5.48 4.56
N HIS A 83 -0.64 5.31 3.46
CA HIS A 83 -0.23 5.72 2.13
C HIS A 83 -1.39 6.41 1.40
N ARG A 84 -1.04 7.43 0.59
CA ARG A 84 -2.08 8.28 -0.03
C ARG A 84 -2.87 7.57 -1.12
N THR A 85 -2.22 6.75 -1.94
CA THR A 85 -2.81 6.27 -3.19
C THR A 85 -2.87 4.76 -3.35
N LEU A 86 -2.11 3.97 -2.57
CA LEU A 86 -2.12 2.51 -2.67
C LEU A 86 -3.50 1.92 -2.31
N GLN A 87 -3.78 0.74 -2.87
CA GLN A 87 -4.86 -0.13 -2.39
C GLN A 87 -4.65 -0.46 -0.91
N LEU A 88 -5.74 -0.62 -0.18
CA LEU A 88 -5.71 -0.98 1.24
C LEU A 88 -6.42 -2.33 1.46
N PRO A 89 -5.80 -3.26 2.22
CA PRO A 89 -4.43 -3.17 2.69
C PRO A 89 -3.41 -3.54 1.62
N ALA A 90 -2.16 -3.12 1.82
CA ALA A 90 -1.01 -3.57 1.04
C ALA A 90 0.16 -3.87 1.98
N ILE A 91 1.06 -4.74 1.57
CA ILE A 91 2.35 -4.93 2.24
C ILE A 91 3.41 -4.18 1.44
N ILE A 92 4.16 -3.34 2.11
CA ILE A 92 5.30 -2.64 1.51
C ILE A 92 6.57 -2.94 2.28
N SER A 93 7.69 -3.04 1.58
CA SER A 93 9.01 -2.88 2.18
C SER A 93 9.34 -1.40 2.26
N VAL A 94 9.89 -0.98 3.38
CA VAL A 94 10.37 0.39 3.64
C VAL A 94 11.83 0.32 3.97
N TRP A 95 12.66 0.90 3.13
CA TRP A 95 14.10 1.00 3.30
C TRP A 95 14.49 2.44 3.68
N ASN A 96 15.06 2.62 4.86
CA ASN A 96 15.62 3.89 5.29
C ASN A 96 16.96 4.11 4.58
N LEU A 97 17.01 5.08 3.68
CA LEU A 97 18.18 5.37 2.85
C LEU A 97 19.33 5.99 3.65
N GLU A 98 19.06 6.57 4.82
CA GLU A 98 20.06 7.25 5.64
C GLU A 98 20.90 6.27 6.48
N ASN A 99 20.31 5.14 6.91
CA ASN A 99 20.99 4.15 7.77
C ASN A 99 20.96 2.72 7.25
N GLY A 100 20.28 2.46 6.14
CA GLY A 100 20.22 1.15 5.49
C GLY A 100 19.25 0.14 6.10
N ARG A 101 18.49 0.47 7.16
CA ARG A 101 17.50 -0.44 7.75
C ARG A 101 16.30 -0.60 6.85
N GLU A 102 15.81 -1.81 6.74
CA GLU A 102 14.61 -2.15 5.97
C GLU A 102 13.68 -3.04 6.78
N ILE A 103 12.39 -2.75 6.74
CA ILE A 103 11.32 -3.55 7.35
C ILE A 103 10.14 -3.71 6.39
N LYS A 104 9.27 -4.67 6.67
CA LYS A 104 7.97 -4.78 6.02
C LYS A 104 6.87 -4.21 6.92
N VAL A 105 5.95 -3.44 6.34
CA VAL A 105 4.82 -2.85 7.06
C VAL A 105 3.52 -3.08 6.29
N ARG A 106 2.41 -3.10 7.02
CA ARG A 106 1.06 -3.19 6.47
C ARG A 106 0.47 -1.79 6.30
N VAL A 107 0.24 -1.40 5.06
CA VAL A 107 -0.49 -0.16 4.76
C VAL A 107 -1.97 -0.44 4.91
N ASN A 108 -2.61 0.16 5.89
CA ASN A 108 -4.02 -0.02 6.19
C ASN A 108 -4.79 1.30 6.34
N ASP A 109 -4.10 2.43 6.19
CA ASP A 109 -4.72 3.75 6.36
C ASP A 109 -4.33 4.72 5.25
N ARG A 110 -5.09 5.82 5.14
CA ARG A 110 -4.84 6.95 4.26
C ARG A 110 -3.99 8.02 4.94
N GLY A 111 -3.04 8.56 4.20
CA GLY A 111 -2.12 9.57 4.71
C GLY A 111 -0.70 9.40 4.18
N PRO A 112 0.26 10.07 4.77
CA PRO A 112 0.16 11.03 5.88
C PRO A 112 -0.49 12.36 5.46
N ALA A 113 -1.04 13.09 6.45
CA ALA A 113 -1.63 14.41 6.21
C ALA A 113 -0.57 15.46 5.85
N GLN A 114 0.65 15.28 6.34
CA GLN A 114 1.75 16.19 6.06
C GLN A 114 2.09 16.19 4.56
N PRO A 115 2.07 17.34 3.89
CA PRO A 115 2.40 17.44 2.47
C PRO A 115 3.83 16.98 2.17
N GLY A 116 4.05 16.47 0.96
CA GLY A 116 5.37 16.03 0.53
C GLY A 116 5.85 14.69 1.10
N ARG A 117 5.12 14.07 2.01
CA ARG A 117 5.47 12.74 2.55
C ARG A 117 4.90 11.62 1.69
N VAL A 118 5.74 10.60 1.45
CA VAL A 118 5.36 9.43 0.67
C VAL A 118 4.63 8.40 1.54
N VAL A 119 5.06 8.21 2.77
CA VAL A 119 4.50 7.23 3.70
C VAL A 119 4.48 7.76 5.13
N GLY A 120 3.42 7.45 5.87
CA GLY A 120 3.34 7.62 7.31
C GLY A 120 3.57 6.28 8.01
N LEU A 121 4.50 6.22 8.93
CA LEU A 121 4.88 5.01 9.66
C LEU A 121 4.35 5.07 11.09
N SER A 122 3.86 3.95 11.60
CA SER A 122 3.57 3.84 13.03
C SER A 122 4.82 4.11 13.87
N PRO A 123 4.69 4.55 15.12
CA PRO A 123 5.83 4.75 16.02
C PRO A 123 6.72 3.52 16.12
N ARG A 124 6.15 2.31 16.18
CA ARG A 124 6.93 1.07 16.23
C ARG A 124 7.72 0.83 14.94
N ALA A 125 7.10 1.02 13.78
CA ALA A 125 7.78 0.89 12.49
C ALA A 125 8.93 1.92 12.37
N ALA A 126 8.69 3.16 12.76
CA ALA A 126 9.70 4.21 12.77
C ALA A 126 10.88 3.88 13.69
N GLN A 127 10.61 3.38 14.89
CA GLN A 127 11.63 2.96 15.85
C GLN A 127 12.54 1.87 15.28
N LEU A 128 11.98 0.83 14.65
CA LEU A 128 12.77 -0.24 14.03
C LEU A 128 13.62 0.26 12.86
N LEU A 129 13.11 1.23 12.10
CA LEU A 129 13.85 1.89 11.03
C LEU A 129 14.89 2.90 11.55
N GLY A 130 14.94 3.17 12.85
CA GLY A 130 15.84 4.16 13.44
C GLY A 130 15.46 5.61 13.11
N ILE A 131 14.18 5.88 12.90
CA ILE A 131 13.63 7.22 12.69
C ILE A 131 13.22 7.78 14.07
N PRO A 132 13.69 8.96 14.48
CA PRO A 132 13.30 9.56 15.76
C PRO A 132 11.79 9.85 15.85
N ASP A 133 11.25 9.85 17.06
CA ASP A 133 9.88 10.27 17.33
C ASP A 133 9.64 11.68 16.78
N ASN A 134 8.53 11.88 16.09
CA ASN A 134 8.21 13.11 15.36
C ASN A 134 9.23 13.51 14.27
N GLY A 135 10.15 12.61 13.92
CA GLY A 135 11.14 12.79 12.87
C GLY A 135 10.63 12.48 11.47
N ALA A 136 11.55 12.60 10.54
CA ALA A 136 11.37 12.19 9.15
C ALA A 136 12.69 11.61 8.65
N ALA A 137 12.63 10.75 7.65
CA ALA A 137 13.83 10.18 7.01
C ALA A 137 13.59 9.96 5.52
N GLN A 138 14.66 9.95 4.76
CA GLN A 138 14.64 9.53 3.37
C GLN A 138 14.40 8.03 3.29
N VAL A 139 13.38 7.63 2.55
CA VAL A 139 13.04 6.21 2.39
C VAL A 139 12.81 5.84 0.94
N ARG A 140 12.97 4.58 0.63
CA ARG A 140 12.42 3.95 -0.57
C ARG A 140 11.38 2.94 -0.14
N ILE A 141 10.21 3.01 -0.74
CA ILE A 141 9.13 2.07 -0.51
C ILE A 141 8.92 1.22 -1.77
N ARG A 142 8.57 -0.04 -1.58
CA ARG A 142 8.22 -0.96 -2.67
C ARG A 142 7.09 -1.86 -2.20
N VAL A 143 6.08 -2.04 -3.06
CA VAL A 143 5.00 -3.00 -2.79
C VAL A 143 5.51 -4.43 -2.93
N GLU A 144 5.24 -5.24 -1.93
CA GLU A 144 5.45 -6.69 -1.96
C GLU A 144 4.28 -7.33 -2.72
N THR A 145 4.44 -7.56 -4.01
CA THR A 145 3.37 -7.96 -4.94
C THR A 145 2.61 -9.20 -4.47
N GLY A 146 3.31 -10.30 -4.19
CA GLY A 146 2.67 -11.57 -3.78
C GLY A 146 1.85 -11.43 -2.50
N PRO A 147 2.43 -10.98 -1.37
CA PRO A 147 1.70 -10.75 -0.13
C PRO A 147 0.53 -9.78 -0.27
N SER A 148 0.68 -8.70 -1.05
CA SER A 148 -0.40 -7.72 -1.25
C SER A 148 -1.56 -8.29 -2.06
N GLN A 149 -1.27 -9.07 -3.11
CA GLN A 149 -2.30 -9.76 -3.88
C GLN A 149 -3.02 -10.84 -3.05
N ALA A 150 -2.30 -11.56 -2.19
CA ALA A 150 -2.89 -12.51 -1.27
C ALA A 150 -3.88 -11.85 -0.32
N LEU A 151 -3.53 -10.68 0.24
CA LEU A 151 -4.44 -9.89 1.05
C LEU A 151 -5.67 -9.43 0.28
N ALA A 152 -5.48 -8.93 -0.94
CA ALA A 152 -6.58 -8.50 -1.80
C ALA A 152 -7.57 -9.63 -2.13
N GLY A 153 -7.05 -10.87 -2.26
CA GLY A 153 -7.88 -12.04 -2.51
C GLY A 153 -8.55 -12.65 -1.27
N ALA A 154 -8.00 -12.42 -0.08
CA ALA A 154 -8.48 -13.00 1.17
C ALA A 154 -9.54 -12.12 1.88
N LEU A 155 -9.55 -10.82 1.63
CA LEU A 155 -10.42 -9.88 2.32
C LEU A 155 -11.70 -9.57 1.53
N PRO A 156 -12.81 -9.26 2.23
CA PRO A 156 -14.00 -8.75 1.57
C PRO A 156 -13.68 -7.50 0.75
N ASN A 157 -14.08 -7.50 -0.50
CA ASN A 157 -13.87 -6.36 -1.39
C ASN A 157 -15.11 -5.46 -1.38
N ALA A 158 -14.96 -4.21 -0.96
CA ALA A 158 -16.08 -3.26 -0.90
C ALA A 158 -16.53 -2.77 -2.29
N GLU A 159 -15.67 -2.86 -3.30
CA GLU A 159 -15.88 -2.25 -4.62
C GLU A 159 -16.15 -3.27 -5.73
N ARG A 160 -15.92 -4.56 -5.47
CA ARG A 160 -16.26 -5.66 -6.38
C ARG A 160 -17.34 -6.53 -5.73
N PRO A 161 -18.61 -6.38 -6.09
CA PRO A 161 -19.59 -7.36 -5.69
C PRO A 161 -19.09 -8.72 -6.18
N ALA A 162 -19.16 -9.74 -5.31
CA ALA A 162 -18.78 -11.09 -5.68
C ALA A 162 -19.58 -11.47 -6.94
N ILE A 163 -18.92 -11.54 -8.08
CA ILE A 163 -19.52 -12.13 -9.28
C ILE A 163 -19.64 -13.60 -8.94
N ALA A 164 -20.85 -14.03 -8.58
CA ALA A 164 -21.15 -15.44 -8.47
C ALA A 164 -21.00 -16.03 -9.87
N VAL A 165 -19.79 -16.53 -10.17
CA VAL A 165 -19.57 -17.37 -11.34
C VAL A 165 -20.33 -18.65 -11.05
N ALA A 166 -21.58 -18.72 -11.46
CA ALA A 166 -22.29 -19.98 -11.54
C ALA A 166 -21.44 -20.86 -12.46
N ALA A 167 -20.89 -21.94 -11.90
CA ALA A 167 -20.20 -22.93 -12.70
C ALA A 167 -21.19 -23.35 -13.81
N ALA A 168 -20.83 -23.08 -15.05
CA ALA A 168 -21.64 -23.53 -16.18
C ALA A 168 -21.88 -25.04 -16.03
N PRO A 169 -23.12 -25.51 -16.15
CA PRO A 169 -23.38 -26.93 -16.08
C PRO A 169 -22.46 -27.58 -17.14
N ARG A 170 -21.70 -28.57 -16.71
CA ARG A 170 -20.91 -29.40 -17.60
C ARG A 170 -21.87 -30.17 -18.49
N ALA A 171 -22.22 -29.60 -19.65
CA ALA A 171 -22.91 -30.33 -20.68
C ALA A 171 -22.01 -31.46 -21.11
N THR A 172 -22.52 -32.70 -21.05
CA THR A 172 -21.88 -33.83 -21.71
C THR A 172 -21.85 -33.49 -23.21
N VAL A 173 -20.65 -33.34 -23.75
CA VAL A 173 -20.50 -33.19 -25.20
C VAL A 173 -20.84 -34.57 -25.79
N GLU A 174 -22.05 -34.70 -26.36
CA GLU A 174 -22.37 -35.82 -27.21
C GLU A 174 -21.56 -35.64 -28.52
N THR A 175 -20.60 -36.52 -28.71
CA THR A 175 -19.83 -36.62 -29.96
C THR A 175 -20.68 -37.37 -30.96
N GLU A 176 -21.38 -36.68 -31.85
CA GLU A 176 -22.06 -37.28 -32.99
C GLU A 176 -20.99 -37.74 -33.98
N ALA A 177 -20.91 -39.06 -34.16
CA ALA A 177 -20.01 -39.66 -35.13
C ALA A 177 -20.53 -39.36 -36.53
N LEU A 178 -19.84 -38.56 -37.29
CA LEU A 178 -20.13 -38.33 -38.71
C LEU A 178 -19.96 -39.65 -39.49
N PRO A 179 -20.89 -39.93 -40.41
CA PRO A 179 -20.80 -41.14 -41.26
C PRO A 179 -19.52 -41.07 -42.11
N PRO A 180 -18.82 -42.21 -42.29
CA PRO A 180 -17.57 -42.25 -43.07
C PRO A 180 -17.83 -41.85 -44.52
N LEU A 181 -16.96 -41.01 -45.06
CA LEU A 181 -16.99 -40.62 -46.47
C LEU A 181 -16.73 -41.88 -47.35
N ALA A 182 -17.63 -42.08 -48.33
CA ALA A 182 -17.51 -43.19 -49.26
C ALA A 182 -16.18 -43.11 -50.03
N GLY A 183 -15.31 -44.17 -49.83
CA GLY A 183 -14.04 -44.30 -50.52
C GLY A 183 -12.76 -44.32 -49.65
N THR A 184 -12.86 -44.15 -48.34
CA THR A 184 -11.71 -44.29 -47.43
C THR A 184 -11.64 -45.69 -46.86
N ARG A 185 -10.51 -46.39 -47.10
CA ARG A 185 -10.18 -47.65 -46.41
C ARG A 185 -9.87 -47.33 -44.93
N GLU A 186 -10.56 -47.97 -44.02
CA GLU A 186 -10.22 -47.95 -42.61
C GLU A 186 -8.81 -48.52 -42.39
N ALA A 187 -7.88 -47.65 -42.01
CA ALA A 187 -6.65 -48.10 -41.40
C ALA A 187 -6.97 -48.52 -39.96
N GLY A 188 -7.01 -49.84 -39.74
CA GLY A 188 -7.31 -50.44 -38.45
C GLY A 188 -6.25 -50.12 -37.40
N GLY A 189 -6.36 -48.95 -36.81
CA GLY A 189 -5.60 -48.53 -35.64
C GLY A 189 -6.58 -48.14 -34.54
N ARG A 190 -6.78 -48.98 -33.53
CA ARG A 190 -7.44 -48.60 -32.28
C ARG A 190 -6.62 -47.48 -31.66
N VAL A 191 -7.01 -46.26 -31.89
CA VAL A 191 -6.52 -45.13 -31.09
C VAL A 191 -7.17 -45.26 -29.71
N ALA A 192 -6.39 -45.72 -28.74
CA ALA A 192 -6.82 -45.69 -27.34
C ALA A 192 -7.15 -44.25 -26.96
N PRO A 193 -8.27 -43.98 -26.29
CA PRO A 193 -8.57 -42.64 -25.85
C PRO A 193 -7.46 -42.15 -24.91
N ILE A 194 -6.73 -41.13 -25.34
CA ILE A 194 -5.77 -40.44 -24.49
C ILE A 194 -6.63 -39.77 -23.39
N ARG A 195 -6.75 -40.44 -22.25
CA ARG A 195 -7.21 -39.77 -21.02
C ARG A 195 -6.15 -38.72 -20.71
N ALA A 196 -6.35 -37.52 -21.18
CA ALA A 196 -5.67 -36.38 -20.65
C ALA A 196 -6.10 -36.27 -19.18
N THR A 197 -5.34 -36.92 -18.30
CA THR A 197 -5.37 -36.58 -16.87
C THR A 197 -4.74 -35.23 -16.78
N ALA A 198 -5.56 -34.16 -17.01
CA ALA A 198 -5.24 -32.83 -16.53
C ALA A 198 -5.07 -33.02 -15.03
N ARG A 199 -3.85 -33.13 -14.54
CA ARG A 199 -3.56 -32.88 -13.14
C ARG A 199 -4.13 -31.50 -12.86
N PRO A 200 -5.05 -31.34 -11.91
CA PRO A 200 -5.40 -29.99 -11.49
C PRO A 200 -4.08 -29.35 -11.08
N VAL A 201 -3.65 -28.34 -11.82
CA VAL A 201 -2.66 -27.41 -11.32
C VAL A 201 -3.32 -26.88 -10.07
N ALA A 202 -2.82 -27.30 -8.92
CA ALA A 202 -3.27 -26.76 -7.66
C ALA A 202 -3.14 -25.25 -7.80
N ASP A 203 -4.26 -24.55 -7.75
CA ASP A 203 -4.32 -23.11 -7.75
C ASP A 203 -3.70 -22.69 -6.41
N VAL A 204 -2.37 -22.59 -6.40
CA VAL A 204 -1.60 -22.19 -5.22
C VAL A 204 -1.92 -20.69 -5.03
N ARG A 205 -3.05 -20.43 -4.42
CA ARG A 205 -3.37 -19.10 -3.96
C ARG A 205 -2.29 -18.72 -2.96
N PRO A 206 -1.57 -17.63 -3.17
CA PRO A 206 -0.57 -17.18 -2.20
C PRO A 206 -1.27 -16.99 -0.86
N GLU A 207 -0.68 -17.57 0.17
CA GLU A 207 -1.19 -17.44 1.54
C GLU A 207 -1.02 -15.98 2.00
N PRO A 208 -2.05 -15.38 2.61
CA PRO A 208 -1.93 -14.03 3.12
C PRO A 208 -0.83 -13.97 4.20
N PRO A 209 -0.07 -12.85 4.26
CA PRO A 209 0.99 -12.70 5.25
C PRO A 209 0.42 -12.76 6.68
N PRO A 210 1.23 -13.18 7.66
CA PRO A 210 0.80 -13.25 9.04
C PRO A 210 0.38 -11.87 9.56
N ASP A 211 -0.58 -11.87 10.48
CA ASP A 211 -1.02 -10.66 11.18
C ASP A 211 -0.98 -10.91 12.70
N PRO A 212 -0.08 -10.23 13.45
CA PRO A 212 0.83 -9.15 13.03
C PRO A 212 2.00 -9.62 12.16
N LEU A 213 2.55 -8.67 11.39
CA LEU A 213 3.80 -8.90 10.65
C LEU A 213 4.97 -9.11 11.62
N PRO A 214 5.92 -9.99 11.28
CA PRO A 214 7.12 -10.19 12.08
C PRO A 214 8.01 -8.94 12.09
N GLU A 215 8.57 -8.60 13.23
CA GLU A 215 9.48 -7.46 13.43
C GLU A 215 10.90 -7.77 12.91
N THR A 216 11.01 -8.16 11.66
CA THR A 216 12.29 -8.46 11.04
C THR A 216 12.91 -7.20 10.44
N VAL A 217 14.07 -6.83 10.94
CA VAL A 217 14.87 -5.73 10.38
C VAL A 217 15.98 -6.34 9.53
N THR A 218 16.04 -5.96 8.27
CA THR A 218 17.17 -6.27 7.39
C THR A 218 18.03 -5.04 7.18
N SER A 219 19.29 -5.22 6.80
CA SER A 219 20.23 -4.13 6.57
C SER A 219 20.73 -4.15 5.14
N ARG A 220 20.78 -2.97 4.53
CA ARG A 220 21.34 -2.69 3.22
C ARG A 220 22.36 -1.54 3.32
N PRO A 221 23.21 -1.30 2.32
CA PRO A 221 24.02 -0.09 2.29
C PRO A 221 23.15 1.16 2.37
N ALA A 222 23.53 2.15 3.17
CA ALA A 222 22.88 3.45 3.16
C ALA A 222 23.09 4.13 1.79
N GLN A 223 22.03 4.75 1.25
CA GLN A 223 22.06 5.44 -0.05
C GLN A 223 21.25 6.74 0.03
N PRO A 224 21.64 7.69 0.88
CA PRO A 224 20.95 8.97 0.96
C PRO A 224 21.10 9.70 -0.39
N GLY A 225 19.99 10.22 -0.88
CA GLY A 225 19.91 10.96 -2.13
C GLY A 225 19.69 12.45 -1.89
N ARG A 226 19.54 13.19 -2.98
CA ARG A 226 19.13 14.59 -2.93
C ARG A 226 17.63 14.72 -2.98
N LEU A 227 17.09 15.63 -2.20
CA LEU A 227 15.65 15.88 -2.17
C LEU A 227 15.28 16.87 -3.25
N VAL A 228 14.27 16.55 -4.04
CA VAL A 228 13.65 17.45 -5.02
C VAL A 228 12.15 17.53 -4.75
N VAL A 229 11.56 18.68 -5.06
CA VAL A 229 10.11 18.88 -4.96
C VAL A 229 9.50 18.74 -6.34
N GLU A 230 8.66 17.74 -6.53
CA GLU A 230 7.81 17.62 -7.71
C GLU A 230 6.52 18.43 -7.48
N ALA A 231 6.18 19.27 -8.46
CA ALA A 231 4.99 20.11 -8.44
C ALA A 231 4.03 19.78 -9.59
N GLY A 232 3.73 18.50 -9.74
CA GLY A 232 2.82 17.96 -10.72
C GLY A 232 3.49 17.32 -11.93
N SER A 233 2.73 16.46 -12.60
CA SER A 233 3.13 15.73 -13.81
C SER A 233 2.08 15.87 -14.91
N PHE A 234 2.54 15.93 -16.17
CA PHE A 234 1.72 16.28 -17.33
C PHE A 234 2.07 15.41 -18.53
N PHE A 235 1.07 15.09 -19.37
CA PHE A 235 1.31 14.45 -20.66
C PHE A 235 1.79 15.42 -21.74
N ARG A 236 1.70 16.74 -21.51
CA ARG A 236 2.08 17.79 -22.46
C ARG A 236 3.14 18.69 -21.83
N ARG A 237 4.23 18.89 -22.56
CA ARG A 237 5.36 19.72 -22.12
C ARG A 237 4.99 21.20 -21.89
N ASP A 238 4.10 21.73 -22.74
CA ASP A 238 3.65 23.14 -22.64
C ASP A 238 2.86 23.37 -21.33
N LEU A 239 2.05 22.38 -20.88
CA LEU A 239 1.35 22.46 -19.59
C LEU A 239 2.33 22.42 -18.42
N ALA A 240 3.33 21.54 -18.48
CA ALA A 240 4.39 21.48 -17.47
C ALA A 240 5.17 22.81 -17.40
N GLN A 241 5.48 23.45 -18.53
CA GLN A 241 6.14 24.75 -18.60
C GLN A 241 5.29 25.86 -17.98
N ARG A 242 4.00 25.90 -18.26
CA ARG A 242 3.06 26.85 -17.62
C ARG A 242 3.00 26.64 -16.11
N GLN A 243 2.98 25.40 -15.66
CA GLN A 243 3.02 25.09 -14.22
C GLN A 243 4.33 25.56 -13.59
N ALA A 244 5.47 25.28 -14.24
CA ALA A 244 6.78 25.72 -13.79
C ALA A 244 6.84 27.24 -13.61
N ALA A 245 6.29 28.03 -14.53
CA ALA A 245 6.25 29.47 -14.45
C ALA A 245 5.46 30.04 -13.25
N ARG A 246 4.62 29.24 -12.63
CA ARG A 246 3.81 29.64 -11.43
C ARG A 246 4.55 29.47 -10.11
N ILE A 247 5.69 28.79 -10.08
CA ILE A 247 6.44 28.50 -8.86
C ILE A 247 7.39 29.65 -8.56
N PRO A 248 7.18 30.44 -7.50
CA PRO A 248 8.04 31.56 -7.15
C PRO A 248 9.32 31.12 -6.43
N GLY A 249 10.39 31.88 -6.60
CA GLY A 249 11.57 31.82 -5.73
C GLY A 249 12.52 30.64 -5.91
N VAL A 250 12.20 29.68 -6.77
CA VAL A 250 13.06 28.53 -7.12
C VAL A 250 13.06 28.35 -8.63
N ARG A 251 14.14 27.83 -9.18
CA ARG A 251 14.24 27.56 -10.62
C ARG A 251 13.66 26.17 -10.92
N PRO A 252 12.38 26.07 -11.34
CA PRO A 252 11.80 24.79 -11.69
C PRO A 252 12.38 24.27 -12.99
N ARG A 253 12.50 22.95 -13.11
CA ARG A 253 12.90 22.24 -14.33
C ARG A 253 11.73 21.39 -14.79
N VAL A 254 11.58 21.26 -16.10
CA VAL A 254 10.61 20.35 -16.73
C VAL A 254 11.39 19.17 -17.29
N GLU A 255 11.19 18.02 -16.71
CA GLU A 255 11.91 16.80 -17.06
C GLU A 255 10.97 15.76 -17.66
N PRO A 256 11.38 15.07 -18.73
CA PRO A 256 10.64 13.90 -19.19
C PRO A 256 10.82 12.77 -18.19
N PHE A 257 9.76 11.99 -17.94
CA PHE A 257 9.82 10.82 -17.10
C PHE A 257 8.89 9.72 -17.57
N GLY A 258 9.07 8.49 -17.08
CA GLY A 258 8.29 7.33 -17.47
C GLY A 258 8.77 6.70 -18.78
N GLY A 259 8.67 5.36 -18.88
CA GLY A 259 9.08 4.55 -20.04
C GLY A 259 7.93 4.12 -20.95
N GLY A 260 6.76 4.74 -20.84
CA GLY A 260 5.56 4.39 -21.60
C GLY A 260 5.56 4.91 -23.05
N ARG A 261 4.58 4.45 -23.85
CA ARG A 261 4.37 4.92 -25.23
C ARG A 261 4.09 6.43 -25.35
N GLN A 262 3.64 7.06 -24.27
CA GLN A 262 3.39 8.49 -24.22
C GLN A 262 4.38 9.14 -23.26
N PRO A 263 5.14 10.17 -23.72
CA PRO A 263 6.03 10.91 -22.86
C PRO A 263 5.23 11.65 -21.78
N GLN A 264 5.72 11.60 -20.55
CA GLN A 264 5.21 12.39 -19.43
C GLN A 264 6.27 13.40 -19.02
N TYR A 265 5.84 14.53 -18.48
CA TYR A 265 6.71 15.62 -18.06
C TYR A 265 6.39 15.98 -16.62
N ARG A 266 7.39 15.93 -15.76
CA ARG A 266 7.27 16.37 -14.37
C ARG A 266 7.89 17.76 -14.19
N VAL A 267 7.30 18.54 -13.31
CA VAL A 267 7.86 19.82 -12.89
C VAL A 267 8.58 19.59 -11.58
N VAL A 268 9.89 19.69 -11.57
CA VAL A 268 10.71 19.52 -10.37
C VAL A 268 11.44 20.80 -10.02
N THR A 269 11.65 21.03 -8.73
CA THR A 269 12.39 22.20 -8.26
C THR A 269 13.34 21.84 -7.14
N GLY A 270 14.47 22.55 -7.12
CA GLY A 270 15.50 22.40 -6.11
C GLY A 270 16.44 21.22 -6.35
N SER A 271 17.32 21.07 -5.45
CA SER A 271 18.15 19.95 -5.05
C SER A 271 18.52 20.28 -3.62
N PHE A 272 17.70 19.84 -2.67
CA PHE A 272 17.80 20.26 -1.28
C PHE A 272 18.70 19.29 -0.51
N PRO A 273 19.62 19.81 0.33
CA PRO A 273 20.54 18.98 1.11
C PRO A 273 19.85 18.29 2.30
N ASP A 274 18.78 18.87 2.80
CA ASP A 274 18.06 18.39 3.98
C ASP A 274 16.53 18.50 3.86
N ILE A 275 15.83 17.76 4.70
CA ILE A 275 14.37 17.68 4.71
C ILE A 275 13.76 19.05 5.05
N ALA A 276 14.37 19.83 5.95
CA ALA A 276 13.81 21.12 6.38
C ALA A 276 13.83 22.16 5.23
N ALA A 277 14.89 22.17 4.41
CA ALA A 277 14.96 23.00 3.22
C ALA A 277 13.91 22.58 2.18
N ALA A 278 13.75 21.29 1.97
CA ALA A 278 12.74 20.74 1.06
C ALA A 278 11.32 21.05 1.55
N ASP A 279 11.04 20.98 2.84
CA ASP A 279 9.73 21.32 3.43
C ASP A 279 9.37 22.80 3.23
N ARG A 280 10.35 23.70 3.34
CA ARG A 280 10.12 25.12 3.01
C ARG A 280 9.72 25.32 1.56
N ALA A 281 10.33 24.56 0.65
CA ALA A 281 10.00 24.61 -0.77
C ALA A 281 8.62 24.02 -1.05
N VAL A 282 8.25 22.89 -0.42
CA VAL A 282 6.88 22.33 -0.45
C VAL A 282 5.87 23.38 -0.02
N GLY A 283 6.12 24.07 1.10
CA GLY A 283 5.26 25.15 1.58
C GLY A 283 5.13 26.32 0.58
N ALA A 284 6.20 26.67 -0.13
CA ALA A 284 6.16 27.71 -1.16
C ALA A 284 5.31 27.28 -2.38
N VAL A 285 5.44 26.03 -2.82
CA VAL A 285 4.64 25.46 -3.92
C VAL A 285 3.15 25.43 -3.56
N LEU A 286 2.81 25.02 -2.35
CA LEU A 286 1.43 24.99 -1.86
C LEU A 286 0.83 26.40 -1.78
N ARG A 287 1.60 27.40 -1.29
CA ARG A 287 1.13 28.80 -1.26
C ARG A 287 0.94 29.40 -2.66
N ALA A 288 1.62 28.89 -3.66
CA ALA A 288 1.38 29.25 -5.07
C ALA A 288 0.10 28.62 -5.66
N GLY A 289 -0.68 27.89 -4.85
CA GLY A 289 -1.92 27.23 -5.27
C GLY A 289 -1.71 25.98 -6.08
N LEU A 290 -0.61 25.25 -5.87
CA LEU A 290 -0.26 24.01 -6.56
C LEU A 290 -0.41 22.82 -5.58
N PRO A 291 -1.60 22.16 -5.57
CA PRO A 291 -1.90 21.13 -4.55
C PRO A 291 -1.27 19.76 -4.83
N GLU A 292 -0.70 19.54 -6.00
CA GLU A 292 -0.04 18.29 -6.37
C GLU A 292 1.46 18.41 -6.11
N VAL A 293 1.87 18.22 -4.85
CA VAL A 293 3.26 18.34 -4.44
C VAL A 293 3.77 17.05 -3.81
N ARG A 294 4.97 16.61 -4.22
CA ARG A 294 5.67 15.45 -3.66
C ARG A 294 7.13 15.78 -3.38
N LEU A 295 7.68 15.18 -2.34
CA LEU A 295 9.12 15.14 -2.09
C LEU A 295 9.67 13.82 -2.60
N LEU A 296 10.60 13.91 -3.54
CA LEU A 296 11.28 12.76 -4.14
C LEU A 296 12.73 12.72 -3.68
N VAL A 297 13.33 11.53 -3.68
CA VAL A 297 14.76 11.27 -3.46
C VAL A 297 15.37 10.84 -4.78
N GLU A 298 16.36 11.60 -5.26
CA GLU A 298 17.16 11.33 -6.48
C GLU A 298 18.56 10.84 -6.15
#